data_57191b9d0ee4dd6348d255963acd75e8
#
_entry.id   57191b9d0ee4dd6348d255963acd75e8
#
_cell.length_a   1.000
_cell.length_b   1.000
_cell.length_c   1.000
_cell.angle_alpha   90.00
_cell.angle_beta   90.00
_cell.angle_gamma   90.00
#
_symmetry.space_group_name_H-M   'P 1'
#
loop_
_entity.id
_entity.type
_entity.pdbx_description
1 polymer ?
#
loop_
_entity_poly.entity_id
_entity_poly.type
_entity_poly.pdbx_seq_one_letter_code
_entity_poly.pdbx_strand_id
1 'polypeptide(L)'
;VEKDMEISEGVTYTFWTFGGTVPGSFIRVRQGDTVEFHLRNMPDSKMPHNIDLHGVTGPGGGAASSFTAPGHVSRFSFKALNAGLYVYHCATAPVGMHVANGMYGLILVEPPEDLPKVDREYYVMQGDFYTTGKYREKGHQPFNMEKAIDENPTYVLFNGMEGSMTGDKALTAKTGETVRLYVGNGGPNLVSSFHVIGEIFDKVWYEGGTKFQENVQTTLIPSGGAIMA
;
A
#
# COMPACT_ATOMS: atom_id res chain seq x y z
N VAL A 1 2.59 11.49 -8.18
CA VAL A 1 1.89 12.78 -8.02
C VAL A 1 1.96 13.20 -6.56
N GLU A 2 2.46 14.41 -6.30
CA GLU A 2 2.35 15.05 -4.99
C GLU A 2 1.05 15.86 -4.95
N LYS A 3 0.23 15.68 -3.91
CA LYS A 3 -1.11 16.25 -3.89
C LYS A 3 -1.61 16.50 -2.46
N ASP A 4 -2.17 17.69 -2.24
CA ASP A 4 -2.88 17.97 -0.99
C ASP A 4 -4.23 17.26 -0.99
N MET A 5 -4.44 16.43 0.02
CA MET A 5 -5.70 15.72 0.23
C MET A 5 -6.06 15.76 1.72
N GLU A 6 -7.33 15.53 2.01
CA GLU A 6 -7.82 15.44 3.37
C GLU A 6 -7.36 14.12 4.02
N ILE A 7 -6.71 14.21 5.18
CA ILE A 7 -6.31 13.07 6.00
C ILE A 7 -7.31 12.79 7.13
N SER A 8 -7.96 13.84 7.60
CA SER A 8 -9.04 13.82 8.58
C SER A 8 -9.93 15.03 8.33
N GLU A 9 -11.15 15.04 8.81
CA GLU A 9 -12.10 16.13 8.58
C GLU A 9 -11.49 17.51 8.89
N GLY A 10 -11.39 18.37 7.87
CA GLY A 10 -10.79 19.71 7.95
C GLY A 10 -9.29 19.74 8.21
N VAL A 11 -8.60 18.61 8.01
CA VAL A 11 -7.13 18.50 8.10
C VAL A 11 -6.61 18.05 6.76
N THR A 12 -5.76 18.84 6.10
CA THR A 12 -5.11 18.48 4.85
C THR A 12 -3.65 18.12 5.05
N TYR A 13 -3.14 17.26 4.18
CA TYR A 13 -1.76 16.79 4.17
C TYR A 13 -1.27 16.66 2.74
N THR A 14 0.00 16.96 2.48
CA THR A 14 0.58 16.75 1.16
C THR A 14 1.00 15.30 1.01
N PHE A 15 0.16 14.50 0.38
CA PHE A 15 0.49 13.12 0.06
C PHE A 15 1.39 13.02 -1.16
N TRP A 16 2.31 12.08 -1.15
CA TRP A 16 3.04 11.63 -2.31
C TRP A 16 2.43 10.30 -2.75
N THR A 17 2.07 10.20 -4.01
CA THR A 17 1.16 9.12 -4.43
C THR A 17 1.59 8.45 -5.72
N PHE A 18 1.27 7.17 -5.84
CA PHE A 18 1.20 6.50 -7.14
C PHE A 18 -0.23 6.60 -7.67
N GLY A 19 -0.41 7.40 -8.74
CA GLY A 19 -1.71 7.56 -9.40
C GLY A 19 -2.68 8.55 -8.73
N GLY A 20 -2.26 9.31 -7.70
CA GLY A 20 -3.08 10.37 -7.09
C GLY A 20 -3.97 9.92 -5.94
N THR A 21 -3.79 8.69 -5.45
CA THR A 21 -4.53 8.11 -4.31
C THR A 21 -3.58 7.43 -3.32
N VAL A 22 -4.04 7.24 -2.09
CA VAL A 22 -3.41 6.41 -1.08
C VAL A 22 -4.41 5.34 -0.63
N PRO A 23 -4.05 4.08 -0.76
CA PRO A 23 -2.89 3.54 -1.43
C PRO A 23 -2.90 3.81 -2.94
N GLY A 24 -1.75 3.60 -3.59
CA GLY A 24 -1.64 3.59 -5.05
C GLY A 24 -2.45 2.46 -5.68
N SER A 25 -2.56 2.47 -7.01
CA SER A 25 -3.38 1.51 -7.75
C SER A 25 -3.01 0.06 -7.44
N PHE A 26 -4.01 -0.80 -7.27
CA PHE A 26 -3.80 -2.24 -7.18
C PHE A 26 -3.32 -2.77 -8.53
N ILE A 27 -2.10 -3.32 -8.56
CA ILE A 27 -1.52 -3.91 -9.77
C ILE A 27 -1.83 -5.40 -9.78
N ARG A 28 -2.31 -5.91 -10.92
CA ARG A 28 -2.65 -7.33 -11.07
C ARG A 28 -2.01 -7.88 -12.32
N VAL A 29 -1.17 -8.88 -12.16
CA VAL A 29 -0.45 -9.58 -13.24
C VAL A 29 -0.46 -11.08 -12.95
N ARG A 30 -0.11 -11.89 -13.95
CA ARG A 30 -0.02 -13.35 -13.79
C ARG A 30 1.42 -13.82 -13.75
N GLN A 31 1.68 -14.88 -13.01
CA GLN A 31 3.01 -15.51 -12.99
C GLN A 31 3.43 -15.91 -14.40
N GLY A 32 4.63 -15.48 -14.79
CA GLY A 32 5.18 -15.70 -16.13
C GLY A 32 5.00 -14.49 -17.07
N ASP A 33 4.15 -13.54 -16.74
CA ASP A 33 3.99 -12.32 -17.53
C ASP A 33 5.29 -11.53 -17.61
N THR A 34 5.53 -10.94 -18.78
CA THR A 34 6.52 -9.87 -18.96
C THR A 34 5.79 -8.54 -18.87
N VAL A 35 6.18 -7.74 -17.89
CA VAL A 35 5.56 -6.44 -17.60
C VAL A 35 6.51 -5.34 -18.04
N GLU A 36 6.03 -4.43 -18.90
CA GLU A 36 6.69 -3.17 -19.18
C GLU A 36 6.10 -2.11 -18.25
N PHE A 37 6.94 -1.56 -17.37
CA PHE A 37 6.54 -0.57 -16.37
C PHE A 37 7.01 0.82 -16.77
N HIS A 38 6.09 1.79 -16.75
CA HIS A 38 6.36 3.19 -17.02
C HIS A 38 6.07 4.01 -15.79
N LEU A 39 7.10 4.61 -15.19
CA LEU A 39 6.94 5.55 -14.11
C LEU A 39 7.05 6.98 -14.63
N ARG A 40 5.96 7.72 -14.54
CA ARG A 40 5.93 9.14 -14.87
C ARG A 40 5.93 9.96 -13.58
N ASN A 41 6.91 10.82 -13.41
CA ASN A 41 6.89 11.83 -12.35
C ASN A 41 6.33 13.14 -12.93
N MET A 42 5.30 13.70 -12.30
CA MET A 42 4.62 14.88 -12.81
C MET A 42 5.53 16.12 -12.74
N PRO A 43 5.38 17.09 -13.68
CA PRO A 43 6.26 18.26 -13.71
C PRO A 43 6.20 19.17 -12.48
N ASP A 44 5.07 19.14 -11.76
CA ASP A 44 4.81 19.91 -10.55
C ASP A 44 5.28 19.22 -9.26
N SER A 45 5.72 17.96 -9.36
CA SER A 45 6.37 17.25 -8.25
C SER A 45 7.65 17.95 -7.83
N LYS A 46 7.95 17.96 -6.55
CA LYS A 46 9.14 18.60 -5.98
C LYS A 46 10.29 17.63 -5.79
N MET A 47 9.98 16.34 -5.72
CA MET A 47 10.94 15.28 -5.43
C MET A 47 11.08 14.29 -6.59
N PRO A 48 12.27 13.69 -6.79
CA PRO A 48 12.40 12.50 -7.61
C PRO A 48 11.71 11.31 -6.93
N HIS A 49 11.18 10.40 -7.73
CA HIS A 49 10.51 9.19 -7.24
C HIS A 49 10.98 7.97 -8.05
N ASN A 50 10.88 6.79 -7.45
CA ASN A 50 11.09 5.51 -8.11
C ASN A 50 10.05 4.50 -7.60
N ILE A 51 10.19 3.24 -7.99
CA ILE A 51 9.35 2.16 -7.47
C ILE A 51 10.19 0.92 -7.19
N ASP A 52 10.04 0.37 -6.00
CA ASP A 52 10.47 -0.96 -5.59
C ASP A 52 9.22 -1.85 -5.51
N LEU A 53 9.23 -2.94 -6.28
CA LEU A 53 8.16 -3.94 -6.25
C LEU A 53 8.69 -5.19 -5.52
N HIS A 54 8.21 -5.47 -4.31
CA HIS A 54 8.67 -6.61 -3.49
C HIS A 54 8.46 -7.97 -4.16
N GLY A 55 7.52 -8.05 -5.11
CA GLY A 55 7.31 -9.25 -5.92
C GLY A 55 8.29 -9.44 -7.08
N VAL A 56 9.20 -8.48 -7.30
CA VAL A 56 10.17 -8.49 -8.41
C VAL A 56 11.56 -8.79 -7.89
N THR A 57 12.15 -9.88 -8.35
CA THR A 57 13.55 -10.23 -8.05
C THR A 57 14.50 -9.54 -9.03
N GLY A 58 15.53 -8.87 -8.51
CA GLY A 58 16.50 -8.14 -9.33
C GLY A 58 16.92 -6.83 -8.66
N PRO A 59 17.69 -5.95 -9.35
CA PRO A 59 18.24 -4.74 -8.74
C PRO A 59 17.16 -3.81 -8.16
N GLY A 60 17.02 -3.84 -6.82
CA GLY A 60 16.09 -3.01 -6.04
C GLY A 60 14.64 -3.14 -6.49
N GLY A 61 14.16 -4.33 -6.88
CA GLY A 61 12.76 -4.52 -7.28
C GLY A 61 12.28 -3.60 -8.42
N GLY A 62 13.21 -3.05 -9.21
CA GLY A 62 12.99 -2.03 -10.23
C GLY A 62 13.42 -0.61 -9.81
N ALA A 63 13.75 -0.38 -8.53
CA ALA A 63 14.08 0.96 -8.01
C ALA A 63 15.28 1.60 -8.72
N ALA A 64 16.32 0.82 -9.01
CA ALA A 64 17.51 1.29 -9.71
C ALA A 64 17.23 1.78 -11.15
N SER A 65 16.21 1.18 -11.81
CA SER A 65 15.85 1.48 -13.20
C SER A 65 14.74 2.52 -13.33
N SER A 66 14.12 2.89 -12.24
CA SER A 66 12.92 3.76 -12.24
C SER A 66 13.09 5.10 -11.55
N PHE A 67 14.33 5.48 -11.18
CA PHE A 67 14.58 6.80 -10.61
C PHE A 67 14.20 7.90 -11.61
N THR A 68 13.15 8.65 -11.29
CA THR A 68 12.51 9.58 -12.22
C THR A 68 12.43 10.97 -11.62
N ALA A 69 13.12 11.92 -12.22
CA ALA A 69 13.03 13.34 -11.85
C ALA A 69 11.66 13.94 -12.26
N PRO A 70 11.22 15.03 -11.63
CA PRO A 70 10.01 15.74 -12.03
C PRO A 70 9.98 16.04 -13.54
N GLY A 71 8.84 15.81 -14.18
CA GLY A 71 8.64 16.00 -15.62
C GLY A 71 9.18 14.89 -16.53
N HIS A 72 9.79 13.84 -15.97
CA HIS A 72 10.38 12.75 -16.72
C HIS A 72 9.59 11.46 -16.64
N VAL A 73 9.96 10.48 -17.48
CA VAL A 73 9.42 9.12 -17.50
C VAL A 73 10.57 8.14 -17.55
N SER A 74 10.58 7.19 -16.64
CA SER A 74 11.46 6.03 -16.67
C SER A 74 10.70 4.78 -17.13
N ARG A 75 11.40 3.86 -17.79
CA ARG A 75 10.82 2.61 -18.28
C ARG A 75 11.74 1.46 -17.93
N PHE A 76 11.17 0.36 -17.51
CA PHE A 76 11.87 -0.91 -17.34
C PHE A 76 10.90 -2.08 -17.53
N SER A 77 11.46 -3.26 -17.77
CA SER A 77 10.66 -4.48 -17.89
C SER A 77 11.12 -5.50 -16.88
N PHE A 78 10.17 -6.27 -16.36
CA PHE A 78 10.45 -7.40 -15.49
C PHE A 78 9.56 -8.60 -15.83
N LYS A 79 9.96 -9.78 -15.40
CA LYS A 79 9.13 -10.96 -15.47
C LYS A 79 8.57 -11.27 -14.09
N ALA A 80 7.26 -11.45 -13.99
CA ALA A 80 6.58 -11.82 -12.76
C ALA A 80 6.84 -13.31 -12.46
N LEU A 81 7.82 -13.61 -11.60
CA LEU A 81 8.29 -14.98 -11.35
C LEU A 81 7.61 -15.68 -10.19
N ASN A 82 7.22 -14.92 -9.17
CA ASN A 82 6.73 -15.46 -7.90
C ASN A 82 5.28 -15.07 -7.68
N ALA A 83 4.36 -16.02 -7.73
CA ALA A 83 2.97 -15.77 -7.38
C ALA A 83 2.85 -15.33 -5.91
N GLY A 84 1.96 -14.38 -5.65
CA GLY A 84 1.71 -13.85 -4.30
C GLY A 84 1.23 -12.41 -4.31
N LEU A 85 0.97 -11.90 -3.12
CA LEU A 85 0.56 -10.51 -2.88
C LEU A 85 1.72 -9.76 -2.21
N TYR A 86 2.19 -8.69 -2.85
CA TYR A 86 3.38 -7.98 -2.39
C TYR A 86 3.15 -6.48 -2.36
N VAL A 87 3.83 -5.81 -1.42
CA VAL A 87 3.89 -4.35 -1.41
C VAL A 87 4.77 -3.84 -2.56
N TYR A 88 4.42 -2.71 -3.10
CA TYR A 88 5.33 -1.84 -3.83
C TYR A 88 5.38 -0.47 -3.16
N HIS A 89 6.50 0.20 -3.22
CA HIS A 89 6.66 1.53 -2.63
C HIS A 89 7.74 2.36 -3.33
N CYS A 90 7.78 3.66 -3.03
CA CYS A 90 8.90 4.49 -3.45
C CYS A 90 10.13 4.19 -2.58
N ALA A 91 11.24 3.89 -3.23
CA ALA A 91 12.53 3.62 -2.58
C ALA A 91 13.57 4.72 -2.81
N THR A 92 13.15 5.92 -3.19
CA THR A 92 14.03 7.10 -3.24
C THR A 92 14.40 7.51 -1.81
N ALA A 93 15.67 7.79 -1.58
CA ALA A 93 16.14 8.21 -0.26
C ALA A 93 15.67 9.64 0.10
N PRO A 94 15.25 9.90 1.34
CA PRO A 94 15.06 8.97 2.46
C PRO A 94 13.81 8.11 2.30
N VAL A 95 13.97 6.81 2.19
CA VAL A 95 12.90 5.86 1.84
C VAL A 95 11.69 5.98 2.79
N GLY A 96 11.95 6.00 4.10
CA GLY A 96 10.89 6.09 5.12
C GLY A 96 10.03 7.35 4.96
N MET A 97 10.60 8.47 4.53
CA MET A 97 9.86 9.70 4.26
C MET A 97 8.89 9.53 3.08
N HIS A 98 9.33 8.93 1.98
CA HIS A 98 8.47 8.70 0.81
C HIS A 98 7.30 7.75 1.15
N VAL A 99 7.58 6.69 1.91
CA VAL A 99 6.55 5.75 2.38
C VAL A 99 5.59 6.43 3.35
N ALA A 100 6.11 7.18 4.33
CA ALA A 100 5.29 7.92 5.31
C ALA A 100 4.40 9.01 4.68
N ASN A 101 4.73 9.45 3.47
CA ASN A 101 3.89 10.38 2.70
C ASN A 101 2.85 9.67 1.82
N GLY A 102 2.76 8.33 1.85
CA GLY A 102 1.70 7.57 1.19
C GLY A 102 2.11 6.87 -0.11
N MET A 103 3.42 6.83 -0.45
CA MET A 103 3.89 6.21 -1.70
C MET A 103 4.04 4.70 -1.59
N TYR A 104 2.93 4.00 -1.50
CA TYR A 104 2.86 2.53 -1.47
C TYR A 104 1.57 2.01 -2.10
N GLY A 105 1.57 0.75 -2.43
CA GLY A 105 0.42 -0.01 -2.92
C GLY A 105 0.69 -1.50 -2.92
N LEU A 106 -0.20 -2.29 -3.52
CA LEU A 106 -0.05 -3.74 -3.66
C LEU A 106 0.02 -4.16 -5.12
N ILE A 107 0.87 -5.16 -5.37
CA ILE A 107 0.89 -5.94 -6.60
C ILE A 107 0.52 -7.39 -6.29
N LEU A 108 -0.51 -7.89 -6.97
CA LEU A 108 -0.88 -9.29 -7.00
C LEU A 108 -0.26 -9.94 -8.23
N VAL A 109 0.60 -10.91 -8.02
CA VAL A 109 1.04 -11.85 -9.05
C VAL A 109 0.20 -13.10 -8.90
N GLU A 110 -0.81 -13.25 -9.76
CA GLU A 110 -1.68 -14.43 -9.75
C GLU A 110 -0.91 -15.70 -10.09
N PRO A 111 -1.22 -16.85 -9.49
CA PRO A 111 -0.65 -18.12 -9.89
C PRO A 111 -1.06 -18.49 -11.34
N PRO A 112 -0.42 -19.51 -11.95
CA PRO A 112 -0.82 -19.97 -13.28
C PRO A 112 -2.28 -20.43 -13.34
N GLU A 113 -2.75 -21.09 -12.28
CA GLU A 113 -4.15 -21.42 -12.07
C GLU A 113 -4.91 -20.22 -11.52
N ASP A 114 -6.16 -20.07 -11.92
CA ASP A 114 -7.00 -18.99 -11.39
C ASP A 114 -7.18 -19.13 -9.87
N LEU A 115 -7.15 -18.01 -9.18
CA LEU A 115 -7.57 -17.98 -7.78
C LEU A 115 -9.03 -18.43 -7.67
N PRO A 116 -9.44 -19.10 -6.57
CA PRO A 116 -10.83 -19.47 -6.34
C PRO A 116 -11.74 -18.24 -6.51
N LYS A 117 -12.88 -18.41 -7.17
CA LYS A 117 -13.86 -17.32 -7.32
C LYS A 117 -14.43 -16.96 -5.96
N VAL A 118 -14.61 -15.66 -5.74
CA VAL A 118 -15.27 -15.08 -4.58
C VAL A 118 -16.33 -14.07 -5.03
N ASP A 119 -17.26 -13.75 -4.16
CA ASP A 119 -18.33 -12.80 -4.47
C ASP A 119 -17.83 -11.35 -4.42
N ARG A 120 -16.86 -11.09 -3.55
CA ARG A 120 -16.27 -9.74 -3.38
C ARG A 120 -14.77 -9.80 -3.17
N GLU A 121 -14.09 -8.76 -3.66
CA GLU A 121 -12.67 -8.52 -3.41
C GLU A 121 -12.50 -7.10 -2.87
N TYR A 122 -11.68 -6.94 -1.83
CA TYR A 122 -11.38 -5.64 -1.24
C TYR A 122 -9.89 -5.42 -1.08
N TYR A 123 -9.48 -4.18 -1.29
CA TYR A 123 -8.11 -3.71 -1.20
C TYR A 123 -7.98 -2.75 -0.02
N VAL A 124 -7.16 -3.12 0.97
CA VAL A 124 -6.98 -2.37 2.21
C VAL A 124 -5.50 -2.24 2.51
N MET A 125 -5.04 -1.02 2.80
CA MET A 125 -3.67 -0.81 3.26
C MET A 125 -3.63 0.08 4.50
N GLN A 126 -2.90 -0.37 5.52
CA GLN A 126 -2.53 0.45 6.66
C GLN A 126 -1.31 1.31 6.30
N GLY A 127 -1.26 2.51 6.85
CA GLY A 127 -0.09 3.38 6.80
C GLY A 127 0.00 4.30 8.00
N ASP A 128 1.23 4.68 8.33
CA ASP A 128 1.55 5.58 9.45
C ASP A 128 1.84 6.98 8.90
N PHE A 129 1.20 8.01 9.46
CA PHE A 129 1.38 9.39 9.03
C PHE A 129 1.84 10.27 10.19
N TYR A 130 2.83 11.11 9.91
CA TYR A 130 3.55 11.90 10.90
C TYR A 130 3.38 13.39 10.58
N THR A 131 2.48 14.06 11.27
CA THR A 131 2.19 15.48 11.05
C THR A 131 2.81 16.35 12.14
N THR A 132 3.18 17.59 11.77
CA THR A 132 3.71 18.57 12.73
C THR A 132 2.68 18.93 13.79
N GLY A 133 1.44 19.13 13.38
CA GLY A 133 0.34 19.39 14.28
C GLY A 133 -0.10 18.17 15.10
N LYS A 134 -0.98 18.42 16.05
CA LYS A 134 -1.60 17.36 16.86
C LYS A 134 -2.67 16.63 16.04
N TYR A 135 -3.09 15.48 16.57
CA TYR A 135 -4.23 14.74 16.03
C TYR A 135 -5.46 15.64 15.89
N ARG A 136 -6.02 15.68 14.68
CA ARG A 136 -7.17 16.51 14.28
C ARG A 136 -6.97 18.03 14.40
N GLU A 137 -5.75 18.53 14.49
CA GLU A 137 -5.49 19.94 14.39
C GLU A 137 -5.81 20.43 12.98
N LYS A 138 -6.77 21.39 12.89
CA LYS A 138 -7.34 21.84 11.61
C LYS A 138 -6.33 22.60 10.75
N GLY A 139 -6.54 22.53 9.44
CA GLY A 139 -5.70 23.16 8.43
C GLY A 139 -4.68 22.21 7.81
N HIS A 140 -3.74 22.79 7.07
CA HIS A 140 -2.69 22.01 6.41
C HIS A 140 -1.60 21.61 7.41
N GLN A 141 -1.29 20.32 7.44
CA GLN A 141 -0.31 19.74 8.36
C GLN A 141 0.91 19.22 7.57
N PRO A 142 2.10 19.84 7.72
CA PRO A 142 3.32 19.32 7.10
C PRO A 142 3.78 18.01 7.73
N PHE A 143 4.54 17.25 6.96
CA PHE A 143 5.27 16.07 7.45
C PHE A 143 6.26 16.42 8.57
N ASN A 144 6.37 15.55 9.57
CA ASN A 144 7.31 15.68 10.68
C ASN A 144 8.30 14.51 10.70
N MET A 145 9.56 14.80 10.36
CA MET A 145 10.62 13.81 10.30
C MET A 145 11.01 13.26 11.69
N GLU A 146 11.02 14.09 12.72
CA GLU A 146 11.38 13.66 14.08
C GLU A 146 10.39 12.61 14.59
N LYS A 147 9.09 12.89 14.45
CA LYS A 147 8.05 11.91 14.79
C LYS A 147 8.20 10.61 14.02
N ALA A 148 8.60 10.68 12.75
CA ALA A 148 8.81 9.48 11.93
C ALA A 148 10.03 8.68 12.40
N ILE A 149 11.11 9.33 12.80
CA ILE A 149 12.31 8.70 13.37
C ILE A 149 11.99 8.09 14.74
N ASP A 150 11.20 8.79 15.56
CA ASP A 150 10.79 8.35 16.89
C ASP A 150 9.64 7.31 16.86
N GLU A 151 9.21 6.89 15.68
CA GLU A 151 8.12 5.92 15.48
C GLU A 151 6.80 6.34 16.18
N ASN A 152 6.55 7.65 16.25
CA ASN A 152 5.42 8.25 16.96
C ASN A 152 4.43 8.92 15.98
N PRO A 153 3.61 8.13 15.24
CA PRO A 153 2.70 8.66 14.24
C PRO A 153 1.58 9.49 14.86
N THR A 154 1.17 10.54 14.16
CA THR A 154 -0.03 11.29 14.51
C THR A 154 -1.29 10.54 14.08
N TYR A 155 -1.22 9.81 12.97
CA TYR A 155 -2.31 8.99 12.43
C TYR A 155 -1.81 7.61 12.03
N VAL A 156 -2.63 6.59 12.31
CA VAL A 156 -2.51 5.25 11.71
C VAL A 156 -3.83 4.99 11.00
N LEU A 157 -3.78 4.87 9.69
CA LEU A 157 -4.98 4.91 8.85
C LEU A 157 -5.05 3.73 7.89
N PHE A 158 -6.26 3.28 7.63
CA PHE A 158 -6.54 2.48 6.45
C PHE A 158 -6.85 3.41 5.26
N ASN A 159 -6.24 3.09 4.12
CA ASN A 159 -6.45 3.78 2.84
C ASN A 159 -6.31 5.31 2.93
N GLY A 160 -5.34 5.79 3.73
CA GLY A 160 -4.84 7.15 3.74
C GLY A 160 -5.75 8.23 4.33
N MET A 161 -6.95 7.89 4.84
CA MET A 161 -7.87 8.88 5.39
C MET A 161 -8.63 8.31 6.58
N GLU A 162 -8.83 9.12 7.61
CA GLU A 162 -9.72 8.80 8.72
C GLU A 162 -11.15 8.57 8.21
N GLY A 163 -11.76 7.45 8.60
CA GLY A 163 -13.10 7.10 8.15
C GLY A 163 -13.22 6.65 6.69
N SER A 164 -12.11 6.32 6.03
CA SER A 164 -12.06 5.88 4.62
C SER A 164 -12.95 4.68 4.30
N MET A 165 -13.25 3.85 5.31
CA MET A 165 -14.06 2.62 5.18
C MET A 165 -15.20 2.58 6.21
N THR A 166 -15.79 3.72 6.56
CA THR A 166 -16.90 3.82 7.51
C THR A 166 -18.10 4.54 6.90
N GLY A 167 -19.28 4.34 7.49
CA GLY A 167 -20.53 4.94 7.00
C GLY A 167 -20.82 4.49 5.56
N ASP A 168 -21.10 5.44 4.68
CA ASP A 168 -21.42 5.17 3.27
C ASP A 168 -20.23 4.60 2.46
N LYS A 169 -19.01 4.68 3.01
CA LYS A 169 -17.79 4.11 2.42
C LYS A 169 -17.45 2.73 2.97
N ALA A 170 -18.28 2.16 3.85
CA ALA A 170 -18.02 0.86 4.46
C ALA A 170 -17.93 -0.23 3.39
N LEU A 171 -16.98 -1.15 3.57
CA LEU A 171 -16.93 -2.38 2.79
C LEU A 171 -18.16 -3.23 3.14
N THR A 172 -18.88 -3.72 2.14
CA THR A 172 -20.15 -4.39 2.35
C THR A 172 -20.16 -5.79 1.77
N ALA A 173 -20.75 -6.74 2.52
CA ALA A 173 -21.05 -8.08 2.05
C ALA A 173 -22.41 -8.53 2.54
N LYS A 174 -23.01 -9.47 1.85
CA LYS A 174 -24.26 -10.12 2.29
C LYS A 174 -23.92 -11.41 3.02
N THR A 175 -24.75 -11.82 3.94
CA THR A 175 -24.62 -13.12 4.60
C THR A 175 -24.56 -14.25 3.56
N GLY A 176 -23.53 -15.09 3.66
CA GLY A 176 -23.29 -16.20 2.74
C GLY A 176 -22.40 -15.84 1.53
N GLU A 177 -22.07 -14.57 1.32
CA GLU A 177 -21.07 -14.18 0.31
C GLU A 177 -19.66 -14.52 0.80
N THR A 178 -18.82 -14.98 -0.11
CA THR A 178 -17.37 -15.15 0.10
C THR A 178 -16.65 -13.85 -0.22
N VAL A 179 -15.74 -13.44 0.66
CA VAL A 179 -14.98 -12.20 0.54
C VAL A 179 -13.49 -12.53 0.51
N ARG A 180 -12.75 -11.88 -0.41
CA ARG A 180 -11.29 -11.89 -0.40
C ARG A 180 -10.77 -10.53 -0.03
N LEU A 181 -9.92 -10.48 0.97
CA LEU A 181 -9.23 -9.28 1.40
C LEU A 181 -7.78 -9.30 0.92
N TYR A 182 -7.37 -8.28 0.21
CA TYR A 182 -5.98 -7.99 -0.10
C TYR A 182 -5.52 -6.91 0.87
N VAL A 183 -4.77 -7.30 1.89
CA VAL A 183 -4.38 -6.37 2.96
C VAL A 183 -2.88 -6.18 2.98
N GLY A 184 -2.45 -4.94 2.95
CA GLY A 184 -1.05 -4.56 3.06
C GLY A 184 -0.78 -3.59 4.21
N ASN A 185 0.47 -3.54 4.62
CA ASN A 185 0.96 -2.54 5.56
C ASN A 185 2.09 -1.75 4.89
N GLY A 186 1.82 -0.50 4.51
CA GLY A 186 2.84 0.40 3.97
C GLY A 186 3.85 0.82 5.04
N GLY A 187 3.45 0.86 6.29
CA GLY A 187 4.28 1.37 7.37
C GLY A 187 4.46 2.90 7.29
N PRO A 188 5.69 3.45 7.50
CA PRO A 188 6.99 2.75 7.45
C PRO A 188 7.40 1.98 8.72
N ASN A 189 6.80 2.29 9.87
CA ASN A 189 7.35 1.82 11.15
C ASN A 189 6.48 0.74 11.82
N LEU A 190 5.16 0.95 11.92
CA LEU A 190 4.33 0.13 12.78
C LEU A 190 3.89 -1.18 12.13
N VAL A 191 3.86 -2.23 12.94
CA VAL A 191 3.24 -3.51 12.58
C VAL A 191 1.72 -3.36 12.62
N SER A 192 1.02 -4.03 11.72
CA SER A 192 -0.43 -4.18 11.77
C SER A 192 -0.81 -5.49 12.43
N SER A 193 -1.66 -5.43 13.46
CA SER A 193 -2.37 -6.58 14.01
C SER A 193 -3.78 -6.58 13.42
N PHE A 194 -3.93 -7.16 12.23
CA PHE A 194 -5.16 -7.07 11.45
C PHE A 194 -6.21 -8.08 11.94
N HIS A 195 -7.40 -7.58 12.20
CA HIS A 195 -8.54 -8.35 12.68
C HIS A 195 -9.86 -7.77 12.13
N VAL A 196 -10.79 -8.60 11.76
CA VAL A 196 -12.18 -8.22 11.49
C VAL A 196 -13.02 -8.65 12.68
N ILE A 197 -13.56 -7.67 13.41
CA ILE A 197 -14.35 -7.94 14.63
C ILE A 197 -15.60 -8.74 14.28
N GLY A 198 -15.76 -9.89 14.93
CA GLY A 198 -16.90 -10.78 14.72
C GLY A 198 -16.68 -11.83 13.63
N GLU A 199 -15.50 -11.88 13.02
CA GLU A 199 -15.14 -12.86 11.99
C GLU A 199 -13.87 -13.61 12.31
N ILE A 200 -13.75 -14.82 11.73
CA ILE A 200 -12.54 -15.64 11.69
C ILE A 200 -12.23 -15.87 10.22
N PHE A 201 -11.01 -15.52 9.79
CA PHE A 201 -10.57 -15.77 8.43
C PHE A 201 -10.49 -17.28 8.19
N ASP A 202 -11.17 -17.78 7.17
CA ASP A 202 -11.08 -19.18 6.77
C ASP A 202 -9.65 -19.56 6.40
N LYS A 203 -8.98 -18.68 5.63
CA LYS A 203 -7.61 -18.88 5.15
C LYS A 203 -6.86 -17.56 5.11
N VAL A 204 -5.58 -17.60 5.52
CA VAL A 204 -4.67 -16.47 5.40
C VAL A 204 -3.39 -16.93 4.72
N TRP A 205 -3.06 -16.31 3.58
CA TRP A 205 -1.79 -16.43 2.88
C TRP A 205 -0.90 -15.24 3.18
N TYR A 206 0.36 -15.50 3.50
CA TYR A 206 1.36 -14.45 3.67
C TYR A 206 2.15 -14.29 2.38
N GLU A 207 2.12 -13.10 1.79
CA GLU A 207 2.86 -12.71 0.59
C GLU A 207 2.82 -13.77 -0.52
N GLY A 208 3.94 -14.45 -0.78
CA GLY A 208 4.06 -15.47 -1.83
C GLY A 208 3.88 -16.89 -1.31
N GLY A 209 3.67 -17.79 -2.25
CA GLY A 209 3.56 -19.22 -1.98
C GLY A 209 2.14 -19.75 -1.88
N THR A 210 2.04 -21.06 -1.72
CA THR A 210 0.77 -21.79 -1.72
C THR A 210 0.26 -22.18 -0.33
N LYS A 211 1.09 -21.94 0.71
CA LYS A 211 0.75 -22.29 2.09
C LYS A 211 -0.12 -21.22 2.72
N PHE A 212 -1.10 -21.64 3.48
CA PHE A 212 -1.99 -20.77 4.24
C PHE A 212 -2.20 -21.31 5.65
N GLN A 213 -2.64 -20.42 6.53
CA GLN A 213 -3.16 -20.78 7.86
C GLN A 213 -4.68 -20.76 7.81
N GLU A 214 -5.31 -21.68 8.54
CA GLU A 214 -6.78 -21.79 8.63
C GLU A 214 -7.28 -21.29 9.99
N ASN A 215 -8.51 -20.78 10.01
CA ASN A 215 -9.20 -20.33 11.22
C ASN A 215 -8.42 -19.26 11.99
N VAL A 216 -7.92 -18.26 11.28
CA VAL A 216 -7.11 -17.16 11.84
C VAL A 216 -8.03 -16.03 12.29
N GLN A 217 -7.93 -15.63 13.54
CA GLN A 217 -8.72 -14.53 14.10
C GLN A 217 -7.99 -13.18 13.95
N THR A 218 -6.70 -13.14 14.24
CA THR A 218 -5.86 -11.96 14.12
C THR A 218 -4.53 -12.34 13.49
N THR A 219 -4.06 -11.57 12.52
CA THR A 219 -2.81 -11.83 11.84
C THR A 219 -1.89 -10.62 11.88
N LEU A 220 -0.58 -10.87 11.94
CA LEU A 220 0.43 -9.82 11.92
C LEU A 220 0.83 -9.51 10.47
N ILE A 221 0.87 -8.22 10.12
CA ILE A 221 1.39 -7.74 8.84
C ILE A 221 2.52 -6.77 9.16
N PRO A 222 3.79 -7.15 8.97
CA PRO A 222 4.92 -6.26 9.18
C PRO A 222 4.88 -5.08 8.22
N SER A 223 5.60 -4.00 8.53
CA SER A 223 5.82 -2.90 7.59
C SER A 223 6.42 -3.43 6.29
N GLY A 224 5.83 -3.07 5.16
CA GLY A 224 6.22 -3.59 3.84
C GLY A 224 5.71 -4.99 3.53
N GLY A 225 4.88 -5.57 4.39
CA GLY A 225 4.27 -6.89 4.20
C GLY A 225 2.83 -6.84 3.72
N ALA A 226 2.32 -7.99 3.29
CA ALA A 226 0.96 -8.17 2.81
C ALA A 226 0.40 -9.56 3.13
N ILE A 227 -0.92 -9.65 3.21
CA ILE A 227 -1.66 -10.91 3.33
C ILE A 227 -2.85 -10.93 2.36
N MET A 228 -3.24 -12.13 1.97
CA MET A 228 -4.54 -12.39 1.35
C MET A 228 -5.35 -13.25 2.32
N ALA A 229 -6.58 -12.82 2.63
CA ALA A 229 -7.48 -13.52 3.51
C ALA A 229 -8.86 -13.70 2.85
#